data_1183b2d7002c2c5dcda605ba8e20000b
#
_entry.id   1183b2d7002c2c5dcda605ba8e20000b
#
_cell.length_a   1.000
_cell.length_b   1.000
_cell.length_c   1.000
_cell.angle_alpha   90.00
_cell.angle_beta   90.00
_cell.angle_gamma   90.00
#
_symmetry.space_group_name_H-M   'P 1'
#
loop_
_entity.id
_entity.type
_entity.pdbx_description
1 polymer ?
#
loop_
_entity_poly.entity_id
_entity_poly.type
_entity_poly.pdbx_seq_one_letter_code
_entity_poly.pdbx_strand_id
1 'polypeptide(L)'
;MSERSAAGPAKVIADDVEALGVARSLAEEFRAGASARDAERRLPRAELDRLSASGLLAVTVPAEYGGADVTQGTLAEIFRLLAAADASLAQIPQSHFVYVNVIRRQGTHAQREFFFGEVLAGRRFGNAQSEAGTQHVQDIRTRLTPRLDGSYTLTGVKHYSTGALFADWIPVLAREGGGDGALHVAYVPRGADGVTVVDDWDGMGQRTTASGTVRLEDVRVPADRVLPHHLTFQGPQLHGAVAQLLHAAIDAGIAGGALAEAAEFVRTKTRPWFEAGVDSAADDPLLVQRFGELAVRVRASEALLGVAARQVDAARADLTDDSAAEASIAVAAAKAHAAATAVEVAGALFEVAGTRSALNSLNLHRHWRDARIHTLHDPSRWKIQHIGRYVLNGTRPPRHGLL
;
A
#
# COMPACT_ATOMS: atom_id res chain seq x y z
N MET A 1 22.50 -10.56 -12.40
CA MET A 1 21.27 -10.80 -13.21
C MET A 1 20.58 -12.03 -12.61
N SER A 2 19.60 -11.84 -11.73
CA SER A 2 18.70 -12.94 -11.36
C SER A 2 17.62 -12.97 -12.44
N GLU A 3 17.72 -13.90 -13.37
CA GLU A 3 16.71 -14.16 -14.36
C GLU A 3 15.40 -14.50 -13.67
N ARG A 4 14.37 -13.70 -13.91
CA ARG A 4 13.00 -14.15 -13.70
C ARG A 4 12.86 -15.44 -14.53
N SER A 5 12.54 -16.55 -13.89
CA SER A 5 12.02 -17.71 -14.59
C SER A 5 10.94 -17.19 -15.53
N ALA A 6 10.99 -17.57 -16.81
CA ALA A 6 10.02 -17.17 -17.82
C ALA A 6 8.62 -17.66 -17.41
N ALA A 7 7.99 -16.92 -16.49
CA ALA A 7 6.57 -17.09 -16.20
C ALA A 7 5.83 -16.70 -17.50
N GLY A 8 4.87 -17.50 -17.89
CA GLY A 8 4.00 -17.20 -19.03
C GLY A 8 3.32 -15.82 -18.86
N PRO A 9 2.64 -15.32 -19.87
CA PRO A 9 1.94 -14.04 -19.79
C PRO A 9 1.01 -14.02 -18.59
N ALA A 10 0.92 -12.87 -17.90
CA ALA A 10 0.01 -12.70 -16.77
C ALA A 10 -1.45 -12.92 -17.25
N LYS A 11 -2.28 -13.47 -16.37
CA LYS A 11 -3.71 -13.59 -16.63
C LYS A 11 -4.31 -12.18 -16.78
N VAL A 12 -5.27 -12.01 -17.67
CA VAL A 12 -6.09 -10.81 -17.75
C VAL A 12 -7.38 -11.06 -16.96
N ILE A 13 -7.62 -10.24 -15.94
CA ILE A 13 -8.85 -10.26 -15.14
C ILE A 13 -9.91 -9.45 -15.86
N ALA A 14 -11.14 -9.98 -15.92
CA ALA A 14 -12.21 -9.39 -16.70
C ALA A 14 -13.00 -8.32 -15.95
N ASP A 15 -13.23 -8.50 -14.65
CA ASP A 15 -14.12 -7.65 -13.86
C ASP A 15 -13.81 -7.67 -12.34
N ASP A 16 -14.59 -6.89 -11.59
CA ASP A 16 -14.51 -6.78 -10.13
C ASP A 16 -14.76 -8.12 -9.41
N VAL A 17 -15.67 -8.95 -9.91
CA VAL A 17 -16.03 -10.24 -9.29
C VAL A 17 -14.86 -11.21 -9.41
N GLU A 18 -14.29 -11.33 -10.60
CA GLU A 18 -13.12 -12.16 -10.83
C GLU A 18 -11.91 -11.67 -10.02
N ALA A 19 -11.66 -10.35 -9.98
CA ALA A 19 -10.59 -9.74 -9.20
C ALA A 19 -10.68 -10.12 -7.71
N LEU A 20 -11.87 -10.03 -7.13
CA LEU A 20 -12.09 -10.40 -5.72
C LEU A 20 -11.95 -11.91 -5.49
N GLY A 21 -12.37 -12.74 -6.44
CA GLY A 21 -12.18 -14.19 -6.40
C GLY A 21 -10.69 -14.58 -6.36
N VAL A 22 -9.91 -13.99 -7.25
CA VAL A 22 -8.45 -14.19 -7.31
C VAL A 22 -7.77 -13.67 -6.04
N ALA A 23 -8.16 -12.50 -5.54
CA ALA A 23 -7.59 -11.93 -4.32
C ALA A 23 -7.83 -12.82 -3.09
N ARG A 24 -9.03 -13.40 -2.93
CA ARG A 24 -9.33 -14.34 -1.84
C ARG A 24 -8.45 -15.59 -1.91
N SER A 25 -8.31 -16.17 -3.09
CA SER A 25 -7.46 -17.36 -3.30
C SER A 25 -6.01 -17.08 -2.97
N LEU A 26 -5.45 -15.95 -3.41
CA LEU A 26 -4.07 -15.56 -3.09
C LEU A 26 -3.90 -15.22 -1.60
N ALA A 27 -4.86 -14.57 -0.98
CA ALA A 27 -4.82 -14.28 0.46
C ALA A 27 -4.75 -15.57 1.30
N GLU A 28 -5.50 -16.61 0.92
CA GLU A 28 -5.45 -17.91 1.58
C GLU A 28 -4.09 -18.60 1.38
N GLU A 29 -3.56 -18.62 0.15
CA GLU A 29 -2.24 -19.14 -0.18
C GLU A 29 -1.14 -18.42 0.63
N PHE A 30 -1.18 -17.10 0.71
CA PHE A 30 -0.17 -16.28 1.35
C PHE A 30 -0.19 -16.39 2.88
N ARG A 31 -1.37 -16.56 3.46
CA ARG A 31 -1.56 -16.74 4.91
C ARG A 31 -0.77 -17.91 5.46
N ALA A 32 -0.73 -19.03 4.73
CA ALA A 32 -0.07 -20.25 5.17
C ALA A 32 1.43 -20.07 5.51
N GLY A 33 2.11 -19.14 4.84
CA GLY A 33 3.55 -18.88 5.04
C GLY A 33 3.87 -17.56 5.75
N ALA A 34 2.88 -16.73 6.11
CA ALA A 34 3.09 -15.36 6.57
C ALA A 34 3.97 -15.28 7.84
N SER A 35 3.69 -16.11 8.85
CA SER A 35 4.46 -16.14 10.10
C SER A 35 5.92 -16.52 9.88
N ALA A 36 6.19 -17.55 9.06
CA ALA A 36 7.55 -17.98 8.75
C ALA A 36 8.32 -16.92 7.94
N ARG A 37 7.66 -16.32 6.93
CA ARG A 37 8.28 -15.22 6.14
C ARG A 37 8.71 -14.06 7.04
N ASP A 38 7.85 -13.63 7.96
CA ASP A 38 8.17 -12.54 8.88
C ASP A 38 9.29 -12.95 9.85
N ALA A 39 9.18 -14.10 10.51
CA ALA A 39 10.14 -14.56 11.51
C ALA A 39 11.57 -14.69 10.94
N GLU A 40 11.70 -15.26 9.75
CA GLU A 40 12.97 -15.52 9.07
C GLU A 40 13.42 -14.32 8.19
N ARG A 41 12.60 -13.28 8.05
CA ARG A 41 12.78 -12.21 7.05
C ARG A 41 12.99 -12.80 5.64
N ARG A 42 12.24 -13.83 5.30
CA ARG A 42 12.31 -14.46 3.99
C ARG A 42 11.56 -13.61 2.95
N LEU A 43 12.31 -13.03 2.04
CA LEU A 43 11.76 -12.15 1.00
C LEU A 43 10.76 -12.89 0.11
N PRO A 44 9.55 -12.34 -0.14
CA PRO A 44 8.41 -13.05 -0.73
C PRO A 44 8.46 -13.05 -2.27
N ARG A 45 9.58 -13.48 -2.88
CA ARG A 45 9.76 -13.44 -4.33
C ARG A 45 8.77 -14.35 -5.06
N ALA A 46 8.58 -15.58 -4.58
CA ALA A 46 7.65 -16.53 -5.17
C ALA A 46 6.20 -16.05 -5.08
N GLU A 47 5.82 -15.50 -3.93
CA GLU A 47 4.49 -14.95 -3.70
C GLU A 47 4.21 -13.73 -4.60
N LEU A 48 5.20 -12.87 -4.82
CA LEU A 48 5.10 -11.75 -5.74
C LEU A 48 5.04 -12.18 -7.21
N ASP A 49 5.72 -13.26 -7.58
CA ASP A 49 5.62 -13.82 -8.91
C ASP A 49 4.23 -14.44 -9.14
N ARG A 50 3.65 -15.09 -8.11
CA ARG A 50 2.25 -15.55 -8.11
C ARG A 50 1.28 -14.37 -8.26
N LEU A 51 1.49 -13.29 -7.51
CA LEU A 51 0.69 -12.07 -7.60
C LEU A 51 0.75 -11.46 -9.02
N SER A 52 1.94 -11.38 -9.62
CA SER A 52 2.12 -10.90 -11.01
C SER A 52 1.39 -11.78 -12.02
N ALA A 53 1.56 -13.11 -11.92
CA ALA A 53 0.94 -14.06 -12.84
C ALA A 53 -0.59 -14.10 -12.74
N SER A 54 -1.15 -13.73 -11.57
CA SER A 54 -2.58 -13.73 -11.32
C SER A 54 -3.37 -12.68 -12.09
N GLY A 55 -2.71 -11.63 -12.59
CA GLY A 55 -3.34 -10.48 -13.23
C GLY A 55 -3.81 -9.38 -12.29
N LEU A 56 -3.75 -9.57 -10.96
CA LEU A 56 -4.22 -8.57 -10.00
C LEU A 56 -3.48 -7.23 -10.10
N LEU A 57 -2.22 -7.22 -10.55
CA LEU A 57 -1.47 -5.97 -10.73
C LEU A 57 -2.00 -5.10 -11.87
N ALA A 58 -2.77 -5.67 -12.80
CA ALA A 58 -3.31 -4.97 -13.98
C ALA A 58 -4.77 -4.52 -13.81
N VAL A 59 -5.42 -4.79 -12.67
CA VAL A 59 -6.87 -4.57 -12.51
C VAL A 59 -7.32 -3.12 -12.65
N THR A 60 -6.42 -2.15 -12.45
CA THR A 60 -6.71 -0.71 -12.62
C THR A 60 -6.32 -0.15 -13.99
N VAL A 61 -5.76 -0.97 -14.88
CA VAL A 61 -5.51 -0.57 -16.27
C VAL A 61 -6.86 -0.30 -16.94
N PRO A 62 -7.02 0.85 -17.64
CA PRO A 62 -8.29 1.17 -18.30
C PRO A 62 -8.72 0.12 -19.31
N ALA A 63 -10.04 -0.06 -19.46
CA ALA A 63 -10.61 -1.04 -20.40
C ALA A 63 -10.18 -0.80 -21.85
N GLU A 64 -10.02 0.46 -22.25
CA GLU A 64 -9.53 0.84 -23.60
C GLU A 64 -8.11 0.33 -23.90
N TYR A 65 -7.33 0.00 -22.86
CA TYR A 65 -5.99 -0.62 -22.98
C TYR A 65 -5.99 -2.12 -22.63
N GLY A 66 -7.17 -2.72 -22.45
CA GLY A 66 -7.32 -4.16 -22.19
C GLY A 66 -7.30 -4.58 -20.73
N GLY A 67 -7.41 -3.64 -19.78
CA GLY A 67 -7.55 -3.93 -18.34
C GLY A 67 -9.01 -4.05 -17.90
N ALA A 68 -9.22 -4.46 -16.64
CA ALA A 68 -10.55 -4.59 -16.04
C ALA A 68 -11.14 -3.23 -15.59
N ASP A 69 -10.32 -2.23 -15.39
CA ASP A 69 -10.70 -0.91 -14.86
C ASP A 69 -11.59 -0.98 -13.61
N VAL A 70 -11.24 -1.86 -12.67
CA VAL A 70 -12.04 -2.12 -11.47
C VAL A 70 -12.31 -0.84 -10.65
N THR A 71 -13.37 -0.88 -9.86
CA THR A 71 -13.71 0.19 -8.92
C THR A 71 -12.66 0.35 -7.83
N GLN A 72 -12.57 1.54 -7.23
CA GLN A 72 -11.70 1.76 -6.07
C GLN A 72 -12.19 0.96 -4.85
N GLY A 73 -13.49 0.65 -4.80
CA GLY A 73 -14.06 -0.27 -3.82
C GLY A 73 -13.46 -1.66 -3.93
N THR A 74 -13.40 -2.20 -5.12
CA THR A 74 -12.76 -3.51 -5.38
C THR A 74 -11.27 -3.50 -5.11
N LEU A 75 -10.56 -2.44 -5.54
CA LEU A 75 -9.13 -2.32 -5.26
C LEU A 75 -8.85 -2.27 -3.76
N ALA A 76 -9.60 -1.47 -2.99
CA ALA A 76 -9.46 -1.39 -1.54
C ALA A 76 -9.73 -2.75 -0.86
N GLU A 77 -10.75 -3.50 -1.32
CA GLU A 77 -11.06 -4.83 -0.79
C GLU A 77 -9.95 -5.85 -1.11
N ILE A 78 -9.33 -5.80 -2.30
CA ILE A 78 -8.16 -6.61 -2.64
C ILE A 78 -7.03 -6.37 -1.61
N PHE A 79 -6.72 -5.10 -1.33
CA PHE A 79 -5.69 -4.75 -0.35
C PHE A 79 -6.04 -5.21 1.06
N ARG A 80 -7.30 -5.06 1.49
CA ARG A 80 -7.77 -5.51 2.78
C ARG A 80 -7.62 -7.03 2.94
N LEU A 81 -8.01 -7.80 1.93
CA LEU A 81 -7.88 -9.26 1.92
C LEU A 81 -6.43 -9.73 2.00
N LEU A 82 -5.55 -9.14 1.19
CA LEU A 82 -4.13 -9.45 1.19
C LEU A 82 -3.48 -9.08 2.53
N ALA A 83 -3.82 -7.91 3.09
CA ALA A 83 -3.25 -7.44 4.37
C ALA A 83 -3.71 -8.26 5.57
N ALA A 84 -4.94 -8.80 5.55
CA ALA A 84 -5.42 -9.74 6.55
C ALA A 84 -4.66 -11.07 6.53
N ALA A 85 -4.01 -11.39 5.41
CA ALA A 85 -3.18 -12.59 5.25
C ALA A 85 -1.70 -12.33 5.54
N ASP A 86 -1.14 -11.28 4.93
CA ASP A 86 0.26 -10.87 5.06
C ASP A 86 0.40 -9.37 4.77
N ALA A 87 0.65 -8.59 5.81
CA ALA A 87 0.74 -7.12 5.73
C ALA A 87 1.87 -6.64 4.81
N SER A 88 2.98 -7.35 4.74
CA SER A 88 4.10 -7.01 3.86
C SER A 88 3.75 -7.24 2.39
N LEU A 89 3.11 -8.36 2.07
CA LEU A 89 2.66 -8.67 0.71
C LEU A 89 1.58 -7.71 0.20
N ALA A 90 0.76 -7.17 1.09
CA ALA A 90 -0.19 -6.12 0.74
C ALA A 90 0.51 -4.76 0.51
N GLN A 91 1.52 -4.42 1.31
CA GLN A 91 2.22 -3.14 1.21
C GLN A 91 3.08 -3.02 -0.06
N ILE A 92 3.73 -4.11 -0.48
CA ILE A 92 4.65 -4.08 -1.63
C ILE A 92 4.00 -3.52 -2.91
N PRO A 93 2.79 -3.95 -3.33
CA PRO A 93 2.15 -3.45 -4.54
C PRO A 93 1.45 -2.08 -4.39
N GLN A 94 1.41 -1.49 -3.21
CA GLN A 94 0.68 -0.23 -2.99
C GLN A 94 1.17 0.86 -3.95
N SER A 95 2.46 1.11 -4.02
CA SER A 95 3.05 2.11 -4.91
C SER A 95 2.87 1.77 -6.39
N HIS A 96 2.81 0.48 -6.76
CA HIS A 96 2.52 0.07 -8.14
C HIS A 96 1.21 0.70 -8.62
N PHE A 97 0.13 0.57 -7.87
CA PHE A 97 -1.17 1.13 -8.24
C PHE A 97 -1.18 2.67 -8.23
N VAL A 98 -0.45 3.29 -7.31
CA VAL A 98 -0.28 4.75 -7.30
C VAL A 98 0.37 5.23 -8.59
N TYR A 99 1.44 4.57 -9.05
CA TYR A 99 2.15 4.96 -10.26
C TYR A 99 1.44 4.54 -11.55
N VAL A 100 0.65 3.48 -11.56
CA VAL A 100 -0.30 3.18 -12.64
C VAL A 100 -1.33 4.31 -12.78
N ASN A 101 -1.83 4.84 -11.66
CA ASN A 101 -2.73 6.00 -11.68
C ASN A 101 -2.04 7.28 -12.18
N VAL A 102 -0.76 7.52 -11.88
CA VAL A 102 0.02 8.64 -12.44
C VAL A 102 0.09 8.54 -13.96
N ILE A 103 0.38 7.35 -14.51
CA ILE A 103 0.40 7.10 -15.96
C ILE A 103 -0.97 7.37 -16.57
N ARG A 104 -2.03 6.89 -15.94
CA ARG A 104 -3.42 7.12 -16.38
C ARG A 104 -3.74 8.61 -16.51
N ARG A 105 -3.27 9.42 -15.55
CA ARG A 105 -3.60 10.85 -15.45
C ARG A 105 -2.68 11.75 -16.28
N GLN A 106 -1.40 11.48 -16.31
CA GLN A 106 -0.37 12.37 -16.84
C GLN A 106 0.35 11.82 -18.09
N GLY A 107 0.22 10.54 -18.38
CA GLY A 107 0.87 9.93 -19.53
C GLY A 107 0.29 10.40 -20.87
N THR A 108 1.14 10.59 -21.88
CA THR A 108 0.71 10.68 -23.28
C THR A 108 0.11 9.36 -23.73
N HIS A 109 -0.58 9.34 -24.89
CA HIS A 109 -1.14 8.08 -25.42
C HIS A 109 -0.06 6.99 -25.58
N ALA A 110 1.08 7.31 -26.18
CA ALA A 110 2.18 6.39 -26.33
C ALA A 110 2.78 5.89 -25.01
N GLN A 111 2.87 6.75 -23.99
CA GLN A 111 3.30 6.35 -22.65
C GLN A 111 2.30 5.42 -21.98
N ARG A 112 1.00 5.68 -22.13
CA ARG A 112 -0.06 4.80 -21.62
C ARG A 112 -0.02 3.44 -22.31
N GLU A 113 0.05 3.38 -23.64
CA GLU A 113 0.19 2.12 -24.38
C GLU A 113 1.39 1.30 -23.89
N PHE A 114 2.55 1.93 -23.79
CA PHE A 114 3.77 1.26 -23.36
C PHE A 114 3.64 0.72 -21.92
N PHE A 115 3.35 1.58 -20.95
CA PHE A 115 3.37 1.19 -19.54
C PHE A 115 2.20 0.30 -19.16
N PHE A 116 1.00 0.49 -19.73
CA PHE A 116 -0.12 -0.43 -19.48
C PHE A 116 0.15 -1.79 -20.11
N GLY A 117 0.81 -1.85 -21.28
CA GLY A 117 1.31 -3.10 -21.85
C GLY A 117 2.28 -3.84 -20.93
N GLU A 118 3.23 -3.13 -20.30
CA GLU A 118 4.13 -3.69 -19.28
C GLU A 118 3.36 -4.22 -18.07
N VAL A 119 2.37 -3.47 -17.56
CA VAL A 119 1.54 -3.87 -16.42
C VAL A 119 0.70 -5.11 -16.75
N LEU A 120 0.06 -5.16 -17.93
CA LEU A 120 -0.69 -6.32 -18.40
C LEU A 120 0.19 -7.55 -18.61
N ALA A 121 1.47 -7.35 -18.94
CA ALA A 121 2.47 -8.43 -18.99
C ALA A 121 2.96 -8.87 -17.59
N GLY A 122 2.37 -8.33 -16.50
CA GLY A 122 2.70 -8.66 -15.10
C GLY A 122 3.98 -7.99 -14.59
N ARG A 123 4.47 -6.93 -15.24
CA ARG A 123 5.61 -6.15 -14.76
C ARG A 123 5.22 -5.35 -13.52
N ARG A 124 6.12 -5.30 -12.55
CA ARG A 124 5.93 -4.62 -11.26
C ARG A 124 6.59 -3.26 -11.25
N PHE A 125 5.88 -2.27 -10.71
CA PHE A 125 6.45 -0.97 -10.36
C PHE A 125 6.80 -0.98 -8.87
N GLY A 126 8.02 -0.51 -8.54
CA GLY A 126 8.45 -0.27 -7.17
C GLY A 126 8.14 1.14 -6.71
N ASN A 127 8.89 1.60 -5.71
CA ASN A 127 8.81 2.96 -5.18
C ASN A 127 10.22 3.55 -5.03
N ALA A 128 10.41 4.82 -5.41
CA ALA A 128 11.62 5.59 -5.10
C ALA A 128 11.24 7.08 -4.95
N GLN A 129 10.50 7.39 -3.87
CA GLN A 129 9.92 8.70 -3.62
C GLN A 129 10.67 9.47 -2.55
N SER A 130 10.76 8.91 -1.34
CA SER A 130 11.24 9.61 -0.14
C SER A 130 12.75 9.71 -0.08
N GLU A 131 13.24 10.75 0.60
CA GLU A 131 14.66 10.97 0.85
C GLU A 131 14.92 11.17 2.35
N ALA A 132 16.09 10.76 2.82
CA ALA A 132 16.52 10.97 4.19
C ALA A 132 17.31 12.27 4.35
N GLY A 133 17.26 12.87 5.54
CA GLY A 133 18.04 14.08 5.86
C GLY A 133 17.54 15.34 5.16
N THR A 134 16.32 15.35 4.62
CA THR A 134 15.66 16.51 4.05
C THR A 134 14.83 17.25 5.11
N GLN A 135 14.44 18.50 4.86
CA GLN A 135 13.70 19.32 5.82
C GLN A 135 12.31 18.74 6.12
N HIS A 136 11.64 18.21 5.09
CA HIS A 136 10.35 17.52 5.19
C HIS A 136 10.18 16.54 4.04
N VAL A 137 9.17 15.68 4.12
CA VAL A 137 8.93 14.58 3.17
C VAL A 137 8.73 15.01 1.70
N GLN A 138 8.36 16.27 1.45
CA GLN A 138 8.20 16.83 0.10
C GLN A 138 9.46 17.55 -0.41
N ASP A 139 10.51 17.67 0.38
CA ASP A 139 11.80 18.20 -0.03
C ASP A 139 12.56 17.13 -0.81
N ILE A 140 12.46 17.19 -2.14
CA ILE A 140 13.07 16.25 -3.09
C ILE A 140 14.33 16.89 -3.67
N ARG A 141 15.48 16.26 -3.42
CA ARG A 141 16.80 16.69 -3.88
C ARG A 141 17.32 15.89 -5.07
N THR A 142 16.73 14.72 -5.36
CA THR A 142 17.02 13.93 -6.55
C THR A 142 16.80 14.78 -7.79
N ARG A 143 17.80 14.81 -8.67
CA ARG A 143 17.85 15.71 -9.81
C ARG A 143 17.65 14.96 -11.12
N LEU A 144 16.84 15.55 -11.99
CA LEU A 144 16.62 15.14 -13.36
C LEU A 144 17.22 16.24 -14.28
N THR A 145 18.37 16.00 -14.86
CA THR A 145 19.11 17.01 -15.65
C THR A 145 18.90 16.78 -17.14
N PRO A 146 18.33 17.75 -17.90
CA PRO A 146 18.15 17.62 -19.33
C PRO A 146 19.51 17.49 -20.06
N ARG A 147 19.54 16.70 -21.14
CA ARG A 147 20.69 16.51 -22.03
C ARG A 147 20.39 17.06 -23.41
N LEU A 148 21.46 17.34 -24.19
CA LEU A 148 21.35 17.89 -25.54
C LEU A 148 20.63 16.97 -26.53
N ASP A 149 20.64 15.65 -26.27
CA ASP A 149 19.96 14.64 -27.10
C ASP A 149 18.48 14.45 -26.75
N GLY A 150 17.92 15.29 -25.88
CA GLY A 150 16.53 15.22 -25.43
C GLY A 150 16.27 14.19 -24.34
N SER A 151 17.27 13.41 -23.92
CA SER A 151 17.17 12.53 -22.76
C SER A 151 17.49 13.28 -21.46
N TYR A 152 17.43 12.58 -20.33
CA TYR A 152 17.79 13.12 -19.01
C TYR A 152 18.88 12.27 -18.35
N THR A 153 19.60 12.88 -17.43
CA THR A 153 20.44 12.20 -16.44
C THR A 153 19.76 12.31 -15.08
N LEU A 154 19.59 11.19 -14.39
CA LEU A 154 18.93 11.09 -13.08
C LEU A 154 19.96 10.73 -12.01
N THR A 155 20.09 11.57 -10.98
CA THR A 155 21.07 11.39 -9.89
C THR A 155 20.45 11.70 -8.54
N GLY A 156 20.63 10.80 -7.55
CA GLY A 156 20.09 10.97 -6.19
C GLY A 156 20.09 9.69 -5.38
N VAL A 157 19.56 9.78 -4.16
CA VAL A 157 19.42 8.65 -3.24
C VAL A 157 18.02 8.67 -2.64
N LYS A 158 17.34 7.54 -2.71
CA LYS A 158 16.00 7.35 -2.17
C LYS A 158 16.01 6.34 -1.03
N HIS A 159 15.15 6.58 -0.05
CA HIS A 159 14.96 5.72 1.10
C HIS A 159 13.49 5.28 1.21
N TYR A 160 13.23 4.26 2.00
CA TYR A 160 11.89 3.68 2.13
C TYR A 160 11.30 3.27 0.77
N SER A 161 12.15 2.71 -0.10
CA SER A 161 11.81 2.36 -1.48
C SER A 161 11.11 1.00 -1.55
N THR A 162 9.92 0.92 -0.97
CA THR A 162 9.11 -0.29 -0.88
C THR A 162 8.92 -0.93 -2.25
N GLY A 163 9.21 -2.23 -2.34
CA GLY A 163 9.01 -3.01 -3.56
C GLY A 163 10.08 -2.79 -4.64
N ALA A 164 10.99 -1.81 -4.53
CA ALA A 164 12.02 -1.55 -5.54
C ALA A 164 12.91 -2.77 -5.80
N LEU A 165 13.22 -3.55 -4.75
CA LEU A 165 14.04 -4.76 -4.87
C LEU A 165 13.39 -5.85 -5.73
N PHE A 166 12.07 -5.83 -5.88
CA PHE A 166 11.27 -6.82 -6.62
C PHE A 166 10.72 -6.27 -7.93
N ALA A 167 10.96 -4.99 -8.23
CA ALA A 167 10.38 -4.29 -9.36
C ALA A 167 11.05 -4.65 -10.69
N ASP A 168 10.31 -4.49 -11.77
CA ASP A 168 10.84 -4.40 -13.14
C ASP A 168 11.16 -2.93 -13.47
N TRP A 169 10.28 -2.02 -13.04
CA TRP A 169 10.42 -0.58 -13.19
C TRP A 169 10.41 0.12 -11.83
N ILE A 170 11.26 1.11 -11.67
CA ILE A 170 11.29 1.96 -10.47
C ILE A 170 10.87 3.37 -10.86
N PRO A 171 9.64 3.80 -10.50
CA PRO A 171 9.24 5.19 -10.58
C PRO A 171 10.00 6.03 -9.54
N VAL A 172 10.70 7.06 -10.01
CA VAL A 172 11.55 7.93 -9.19
C VAL A 172 11.01 9.35 -9.21
N LEU A 173 10.69 9.92 -8.06
CA LEU A 173 10.42 11.36 -7.95
C LEU A 173 11.72 12.17 -8.03
N ALA A 174 11.77 13.10 -8.97
CA ALA A 174 12.94 13.97 -9.18
C ALA A 174 12.52 15.37 -9.62
N ARG A 175 13.37 16.36 -9.32
CA ARG A 175 13.20 17.74 -9.76
C ARG A 175 14.05 18.02 -10.99
N GLU A 176 13.43 18.62 -12.00
CA GLU A 176 14.15 19.05 -13.21
C GLU A 176 15.15 20.15 -12.86
N GLY A 177 16.42 19.96 -13.19
CA GLY A 177 17.50 20.90 -12.84
C GLY A 177 17.87 20.94 -11.35
N GLY A 178 17.05 20.32 -10.46
CA GLY A 178 17.20 20.40 -9.00
C GLY A 178 16.52 21.62 -8.36
N GLY A 179 16.69 21.83 -7.05
CA GLY A 179 16.13 22.96 -6.30
C GLY A 179 14.60 23.03 -6.38
N ASP A 180 14.06 24.16 -6.85
CA ASP A 180 12.62 24.40 -7.02
C ASP A 180 12.11 24.01 -8.41
N GLY A 181 12.87 23.27 -9.19
CA GLY A 181 12.48 22.79 -10.52
C GLY A 181 11.22 21.95 -10.49
N ALA A 182 10.55 21.81 -11.64
CA ALA A 182 9.34 21.06 -11.78
C ALA A 182 9.50 19.59 -11.30
N LEU A 183 8.52 19.07 -10.57
CA LEU A 183 8.53 17.71 -10.07
C LEU A 183 8.05 16.73 -11.15
N HIS A 184 8.86 15.73 -11.43
CA HIS A 184 8.59 14.66 -12.39
C HIS A 184 8.64 13.29 -11.74
N VAL A 185 8.02 12.29 -12.41
CA VAL A 185 8.27 10.87 -12.18
C VAL A 185 9.07 10.34 -13.35
N ALA A 186 10.29 9.86 -13.09
CA ALA A 186 11.11 9.14 -14.06
C ALA A 186 10.98 7.63 -13.82
N TYR A 187 10.53 6.89 -14.82
CA TYR A 187 10.42 5.42 -14.76
C TYR A 187 11.71 4.80 -15.28
N VAL A 188 12.46 4.16 -14.40
CA VAL A 188 13.74 3.52 -14.76
C VAL A 188 13.66 2.01 -14.61
N PRO A 189 14.22 1.22 -15.55
CA PRO A 189 14.37 -0.21 -15.34
C PRO A 189 15.24 -0.48 -14.09
N ARG A 190 14.85 -1.43 -13.25
CA ARG A 190 15.63 -1.77 -12.04
C ARG A 190 17.08 -2.18 -12.35
N GLY A 191 17.29 -2.78 -13.51
CA GLY A 191 18.63 -3.21 -13.95
C GLY A 191 19.36 -2.21 -14.84
N ALA A 192 18.92 -0.95 -14.93
CA ALA A 192 19.61 0.07 -15.73
C ALA A 192 20.97 0.42 -15.11
N ASP A 193 21.92 0.78 -15.96
CA ASP A 193 23.24 1.26 -15.52
C ASP A 193 23.08 2.46 -14.59
N GLY A 194 23.82 2.48 -13.49
CA GLY A 194 23.74 3.51 -12.45
C GLY A 194 22.60 3.31 -11.42
N VAL A 195 21.75 2.29 -11.55
CA VAL A 195 20.71 1.95 -10.56
C VAL A 195 21.22 0.87 -9.62
N THR A 196 21.25 1.17 -8.32
CA THR A 196 21.57 0.19 -7.27
C THR A 196 20.44 0.16 -6.26
N VAL A 197 19.84 -1.02 -6.05
CA VAL A 197 18.82 -1.25 -5.02
C VAL A 197 19.44 -2.08 -3.90
N VAL A 198 19.44 -1.51 -2.67
CA VAL A 198 20.08 -2.11 -1.50
C VAL A 198 19.01 -2.73 -0.61
N ASP A 199 19.22 -3.96 -0.15
CA ASP A 199 18.35 -4.63 0.83
C ASP A 199 18.82 -4.29 2.25
N ASP A 200 18.64 -3.03 2.64
CA ASP A 200 19.02 -2.48 3.95
C ASP A 200 17.80 -2.09 4.83
N TRP A 201 16.60 -2.64 4.53
CA TRP A 201 15.41 -2.44 5.34
C TRP A 201 15.53 -3.15 6.69
N ASP A 202 15.54 -2.38 7.79
CA ASP A 202 15.67 -2.85 9.18
C ASP A 202 14.46 -2.44 10.04
N GLY A 203 13.25 -2.49 9.48
CA GLY A 203 12.01 -2.20 10.20
C GLY A 203 11.63 -3.32 11.16
N MET A 204 11.14 -2.96 12.37
CA MET A 204 10.66 -3.94 13.35
C MET A 204 9.45 -4.75 12.88
N GLY A 205 8.62 -4.21 11.98
CA GLY A 205 7.46 -4.85 11.33
C GLY A 205 7.51 -4.65 9.83
N GLN A 206 6.57 -5.27 9.10
CA GLN A 206 6.60 -5.33 7.64
C GLN A 206 8.01 -5.67 7.12
N ARG A 207 8.61 -6.66 7.76
CA ARG A 207 10.05 -6.98 7.65
C ARG A 207 10.45 -7.42 6.24
N THR A 208 9.51 -7.91 5.46
CA THR A 208 9.75 -8.48 4.13
C THR A 208 9.39 -7.55 2.98
N THR A 209 9.04 -6.28 3.26
CA THR A 209 8.75 -5.28 2.21
C THR A 209 9.98 -4.83 1.43
N ALA A 210 11.19 -5.10 1.96
CA ALA A 210 12.46 -4.64 1.43
C ALA A 210 12.43 -3.13 1.07
N SER A 211 11.91 -2.32 2.03
CA SER A 211 11.76 -0.86 1.89
C SER A 211 13.11 -0.13 2.07
N GLY A 212 14.14 -0.62 1.39
CA GLY A 212 15.52 -0.15 1.50
C GLY A 212 15.84 1.07 0.65
N THR A 213 17.14 1.19 0.33
CA THR A 213 17.72 2.32 -0.38
C THR A 213 17.81 2.08 -1.88
N VAL A 214 17.50 3.10 -2.70
CA VAL A 214 17.78 3.14 -4.14
C VAL A 214 18.80 4.26 -4.39
N ARG A 215 19.94 3.91 -4.97
CA ARG A 215 20.98 4.84 -5.41
C ARG A 215 20.91 5.00 -6.92
N LEU A 216 21.02 6.23 -7.38
CA LEU A 216 20.91 6.64 -8.78
C LEU A 216 22.15 7.47 -9.11
N GLU A 217 23.05 6.90 -9.92
CA GLU A 217 24.34 7.49 -10.29
C GLU A 217 24.35 7.72 -11.80
N ASP A 218 24.01 8.95 -12.21
CA ASP A 218 23.99 9.40 -13.61
C ASP A 218 23.17 8.49 -14.54
N VAL A 219 22.04 7.98 -14.06
CA VAL A 219 21.16 7.09 -14.81
C VAL A 219 20.59 7.81 -16.03
N ARG A 220 20.80 7.26 -17.23
CA ARG A 220 20.19 7.80 -18.46
C ARG A 220 18.73 7.44 -18.55
N VAL A 221 17.87 8.45 -18.70
CA VAL A 221 16.42 8.31 -18.80
C VAL A 221 15.92 8.93 -20.11
N PRO A 222 15.33 8.15 -21.03
CA PRO A 222 14.68 8.68 -22.21
C PRO A 222 13.50 9.60 -21.86
N ALA A 223 13.22 10.62 -22.67
CA ALA A 223 12.15 11.59 -22.40
C ALA A 223 10.76 10.94 -22.30
N ASP A 224 10.52 9.90 -23.08
CA ASP A 224 9.26 9.14 -23.08
C ASP A 224 9.06 8.27 -21.81
N ARG A 225 10.04 8.25 -20.90
CA ARG A 225 9.97 7.61 -19.57
C ARG A 225 9.79 8.62 -18.44
N VAL A 226 9.57 9.90 -18.75
CA VAL A 226 9.42 10.98 -17.77
C VAL A 226 8.01 11.56 -17.87
N LEU A 227 7.29 11.63 -16.74
CA LEU A 227 5.95 12.18 -16.64
C LEU A 227 5.94 13.44 -15.76
N PRO A 228 5.17 14.50 -16.11
CA PRO A 228 5.14 15.78 -15.41
C PRO A 228 4.27 15.69 -14.13
N HIS A 229 4.81 15.15 -13.04
CA HIS A 229 4.05 14.90 -11.81
C HIS A 229 3.50 16.19 -11.15
N HIS A 230 4.18 17.33 -11.32
CA HIS A 230 3.71 18.63 -10.82
C HIS A 230 2.33 19.02 -11.35
N LEU A 231 1.94 18.55 -12.55
CA LEU A 231 0.61 18.81 -13.12
C LEU A 231 -0.51 18.09 -12.37
N THR A 232 -0.22 17.02 -11.63
CA THR A 232 -1.21 16.26 -10.85
C THR A 232 -1.94 17.15 -9.83
N PHE A 233 -1.27 18.17 -9.31
CA PHE A 233 -1.78 19.02 -8.22
C PHE A 233 -2.32 20.38 -8.68
N GLN A 234 -2.37 20.65 -9.99
CA GLN A 234 -2.84 21.93 -10.55
C GLN A 234 -4.35 22.06 -10.67
N GLY A 235 -5.13 21.10 -10.22
CA GLY A 235 -6.60 21.12 -10.26
C GLY A 235 -7.18 20.11 -9.30
N PRO A 236 -8.51 19.85 -9.37
CA PRO A 236 -9.12 18.76 -8.63
C PRO A 236 -8.44 17.44 -8.99
N GLN A 237 -8.11 16.65 -7.97
CA GLN A 237 -7.36 15.39 -8.14
C GLN A 237 -7.71 14.38 -7.05
N LEU A 238 -7.49 13.10 -7.35
CA LEU A 238 -7.73 12.00 -6.43
C LEU A 238 -6.44 11.22 -6.12
N HIS A 239 -5.26 11.73 -6.51
CA HIS A 239 -3.99 11.01 -6.36
C HIS A 239 -3.71 10.67 -4.88
N GLY A 240 -3.85 11.68 -4.00
CA GLY A 240 -3.69 11.47 -2.57
C GLY A 240 -4.77 10.56 -1.99
N ALA A 241 -6.04 10.81 -2.32
CA ALA A 241 -7.17 10.01 -1.85
C ALA A 241 -7.01 8.52 -2.24
N VAL A 242 -6.66 8.21 -3.50
CA VAL A 242 -6.41 6.82 -3.95
C VAL A 242 -5.25 6.20 -3.19
N ALA A 243 -4.11 6.89 -3.06
CA ALA A 243 -2.95 6.39 -2.33
C ALA A 243 -3.29 6.08 -0.86
N GLN A 244 -3.98 6.99 -0.19
CA GLN A 244 -4.35 6.86 1.22
C GLN A 244 -5.48 5.85 1.47
N LEU A 245 -6.38 5.65 0.50
CA LEU A 245 -7.40 4.59 0.55
C LEU A 245 -6.76 3.20 0.65
N LEU A 246 -5.69 2.95 -0.13
CA LEU A 246 -4.96 1.68 -0.07
C LEU A 246 -4.26 1.48 1.28
N HIS A 247 -3.69 2.53 1.86
CA HIS A 247 -3.13 2.46 3.21
C HIS A 247 -4.22 2.20 4.27
N ALA A 248 -5.40 2.82 4.15
CA ALA A 248 -6.53 2.53 5.04
C ALA A 248 -7.00 1.08 4.91
N ALA A 249 -7.02 0.53 3.70
CA ALA A 249 -7.37 -0.86 3.44
C ALA A 249 -6.36 -1.84 4.06
N ILE A 250 -5.06 -1.54 3.99
CA ILE A 250 -4.01 -2.34 4.64
C ILE A 250 -4.20 -2.34 6.16
N ASP A 251 -4.41 -1.17 6.80
CA ASP A 251 -4.65 -1.08 8.23
C ASP A 251 -5.90 -1.86 8.66
N ALA A 252 -7.01 -1.72 7.92
CA ALA A 252 -8.24 -2.49 8.18
C ALA A 252 -8.02 -3.99 8.03
N GLY A 253 -7.24 -4.41 7.03
CA GLY A 253 -6.86 -5.80 6.82
C GLY A 253 -6.01 -6.36 7.97
N ILE A 254 -5.00 -5.62 8.44
CA ILE A 254 -4.17 -6.01 9.60
C ILE A 254 -5.06 -6.21 10.84
N ALA A 255 -6.00 -5.28 11.11
CA ALA A 255 -6.93 -5.38 12.22
C ALA A 255 -7.79 -6.65 12.13
N GLY A 256 -8.38 -6.92 10.96
CA GLY A 256 -9.19 -8.12 10.73
C GLY A 256 -8.39 -9.42 10.85
N GLY A 257 -7.17 -9.46 10.31
CA GLY A 257 -6.25 -10.60 10.42
C GLY A 257 -5.85 -10.90 11.87
N ALA A 258 -5.50 -9.85 12.62
CA ALA A 258 -5.14 -9.97 14.04
C ALA A 258 -6.32 -10.48 14.88
N LEU A 259 -7.53 -9.96 14.65
CA LEU A 259 -8.74 -10.42 15.36
C LEU A 259 -9.05 -11.89 15.06
N ALA A 260 -8.96 -12.30 13.80
CA ALA A 260 -9.23 -13.67 13.39
C ALA A 260 -8.22 -14.65 14.02
N GLU A 261 -6.92 -14.31 14.02
CA GLU A 261 -5.90 -15.16 14.60
C GLU A 261 -5.99 -15.20 16.14
N ALA A 262 -6.34 -14.07 16.79
CA ALA A 262 -6.63 -14.03 18.21
C ALA A 262 -7.79 -14.97 18.58
N ALA A 263 -8.89 -14.92 17.83
CA ALA A 263 -10.04 -15.79 18.05
C ALA A 263 -9.70 -17.29 17.89
N GLU A 264 -8.92 -17.62 16.86
CA GLU A 264 -8.47 -18.99 16.65
C GLU A 264 -7.55 -19.46 17.78
N PHE A 265 -6.64 -18.58 18.25
CA PHE A 265 -5.75 -18.91 19.36
C PHE A 265 -6.54 -19.14 20.66
N VAL A 266 -7.52 -18.31 20.95
CA VAL A 266 -8.37 -18.45 22.15
C VAL A 266 -9.15 -19.77 22.12
N ARG A 267 -9.77 -20.09 20.99
CA ARG A 267 -10.53 -21.35 20.85
C ARG A 267 -9.68 -22.60 21.00
N THR A 268 -8.41 -22.55 20.57
CA THR A 268 -7.58 -23.77 20.43
C THR A 268 -6.45 -23.90 21.44
N LYS A 269 -5.99 -22.80 22.04
CA LYS A 269 -4.73 -22.80 22.83
C LYS A 269 -4.81 -22.07 24.16
N THR A 270 -5.82 -21.24 24.41
CA THR A 270 -5.98 -20.48 25.66
C THR A 270 -6.75 -21.33 26.67
N ARG A 271 -6.30 -21.31 27.94
CA ARG A 271 -7.04 -21.90 29.05
C ARG A 271 -8.01 -20.87 29.62
N PRO A 272 -9.23 -21.29 30.07
CA PRO A 272 -10.11 -20.38 30.76
C PRO A 272 -9.49 -19.89 32.08
N TRP A 273 -9.87 -18.70 32.49
CA TRP A 273 -9.53 -18.22 33.81
C TRP A 273 -10.37 -18.98 34.86
N PHE A 274 -9.72 -19.41 35.96
CA PHE A 274 -10.36 -20.31 36.91
C PHE A 274 -11.64 -19.75 37.56
N GLU A 275 -11.73 -18.43 37.73
CA GLU A 275 -12.92 -17.77 38.28
C GLU A 275 -14.07 -17.63 37.26
N ALA A 276 -13.84 -17.83 35.99
CA ALA A 276 -14.88 -17.77 34.94
C ALA A 276 -15.90 -18.93 35.06
N GLY A 277 -15.48 -20.05 35.68
CA GLY A 277 -16.38 -21.21 35.92
C GLY A 277 -16.81 -21.93 34.63
N VAL A 278 -15.98 -21.85 33.56
CA VAL A 278 -16.28 -22.44 32.25
C VAL A 278 -15.18 -23.41 31.84
N ASP A 279 -15.48 -24.36 30.96
CA ASP A 279 -14.54 -25.37 30.47
C ASP A 279 -13.66 -24.87 29.33
N SER A 280 -14.11 -23.87 28.60
CA SER A 280 -13.39 -23.29 27.45
C SER A 280 -13.20 -21.79 27.63
N ALA A 281 -12.04 -21.26 27.28
CA ALA A 281 -11.80 -19.82 27.25
C ALA A 281 -12.74 -19.08 26.27
N ALA A 282 -13.24 -19.75 25.24
CA ALA A 282 -14.20 -19.20 24.31
C ALA A 282 -15.59 -18.95 24.92
N ASP A 283 -15.87 -19.54 26.09
CA ASP A 283 -17.12 -19.37 26.84
C ASP A 283 -16.98 -18.37 28.01
N ASP A 284 -15.76 -17.85 28.25
CA ASP A 284 -15.53 -16.83 29.27
C ASP A 284 -16.29 -15.53 28.88
N PRO A 285 -17.27 -15.08 29.72
CA PRO A 285 -18.11 -13.94 29.38
C PRO A 285 -17.32 -12.64 29.20
N LEU A 286 -16.20 -12.44 29.88
CA LEU A 286 -15.37 -11.25 29.72
C LEU A 286 -14.58 -11.29 28.41
N LEU A 287 -14.09 -12.46 28.02
CA LEU A 287 -13.45 -12.61 26.71
C LEU A 287 -14.46 -12.45 25.57
N VAL A 288 -15.65 -13.04 25.69
CA VAL A 288 -16.74 -12.87 24.69
C VAL A 288 -17.10 -11.40 24.54
N GLN A 289 -17.26 -10.66 25.65
CA GLN A 289 -17.49 -9.21 25.60
C GLN A 289 -16.34 -8.49 24.88
N ARG A 290 -15.10 -8.77 25.27
CA ARG A 290 -13.92 -8.09 24.68
C ARG A 290 -13.80 -8.35 23.18
N PHE A 291 -14.03 -9.58 22.71
CA PHE A 291 -14.10 -9.89 21.28
C PHE A 291 -15.22 -9.13 20.58
N GLY A 292 -16.36 -8.95 21.21
CA GLY A 292 -17.47 -8.12 20.71
C GLY A 292 -17.04 -6.67 20.49
N GLU A 293 -16.38 -6.05 21.47
CA GLU A 293 -15.84 -4.67 21.40
C GLU A 293 -14.83 -4.52 20.23
N LEU A 294 -13.87 -5.45 20.12
CA LEU A 294 -12.87 -5.44 19.06
C LEU A 294 -13.52 -5.66 17.68
N ALA A 295 -14.49 -6.56 17.57
CA ALA A 295 -15.20 -6.81 16.33
C ALA A 295 -16.01 -5.59 15.85
N VAL A 296 -16.61 -4.82 16.76
CA VAL A 296 -17.29 -3.55 16.43
C VAL A 296 -16.30 -2.56 15.82
N ARG A 297 -15.10 -2.41 16.37
CA ARG A 297 -14.05 -1.52 15.83
C ARG A 297 -13.58 -1.94 14.43
N VAL A 298 -13.34 -3.24 14.24
CA VAL A 298 -12.96 -3.78 12.91
C VAL A 298 -14.05 -3.51 11.89
N ARG A 299 -15.32 -3.82 12.23
CA ARG A 299 -16.47 -3.57 11.33
C ARG A 299 -16.65 -2.09 11.01
N ALA A 300 -16.43 -1.20 11.99
CA ALA A 300 -16.47 0.24 11.76
C ALA A 300 -15.35 0.70 10.79
N SER A 301 -14.14 0.14 10.91
CA SER A 301 -13.05 0.41 9.96
C SER A 301 -13.40 -0.04 8.55
N GLU A 302 -13.97 -1.25 8.39
CA GLU A 302 -14.39 -1.78 7.09
C GLU A 302 -15.55 -0.96 6.49
N ALA A 303 -16.50 -0.53 7.30
CA ALA A 303 -17.61 0.31 6.86
C ALA A 303 -17.14 1.68 6.38
N LEU A 304 -16.24 2.35 7.14
CA LEU A 304 -15.64 3.63 6.74
C LEU A 304 -14.79 3.48 5.48
N LEU A 305 -14.02 2.39 5.34
CA LEU A 305 -13.27 2.08 4.13
C LEU A 305 -14.21 1.98 2.91
N GLY A 306 -15.32 1.26 3.05
CA GLY A 306 -16.32 1.13 1.99
C GLY A 306 -17.00 2.45 1.64
N VAL A 307 -17.28 3.33 2.61
CA VAL A 307 -17.79 4.68 2.36
C VAL A 307 -16.75 5.51 1.59
N ALA A 308 -15.49 5.52 2.06
CA ALA A 308 -14.40 6.25 1.43
C ALA A 308 -14.17 5.81 -0.03
N ALA A 309 -14.16 4.51 -0.28
CA ALA A 309 -13.99 3.96 -1.63
C ALA A 309 -15.11 4.41 -2.58
N ARG A 310 -16.37 4.36 -2.15
CA ARG A 310 -17.51 4.87 -2.94
C ARG A 310 -17.41 6.38 -3.23
N GLN A 311 -16.92 7.17 -2.27
CA GLN A 311 -16.71 8.60 -2.49
C GLN A 311 -15.60 8.86 -3.52
N VAL A 312 -14.52 8.06 -3.51
CA VAL A 312 -13.47 8.14 -4.52
C VAL A 312 -14.01 7.73 -5.90
N ASP A 313 -14.81 6.66 -6.00
CA ASP A 313 -15.43 6.24 -7.26
C ASP A 313 -16.42 7.30 -7.80
N ALA A 314 -17.24 7.88 -6.95
CA ALA A 314 -18.15 8.98 -7.33
C ALA A 314 -17.39 10.22 -7.82
N ALA A 315 -16.33 10.62 -7.11
CA ALA A 315 -15.49 11.74 -7.50
C ALA A 315 -14.68 11.44 -8.78
N ARG A 316 -14.37 10.19 -9.07
CA ARG A 316 -13.74 9.78 -10.34
C ARG A 316 -14.69 9.97 -11.54
N ALA A 317 -15.99 9.76 -11.34
CA ALA A 317 -17.00 9.93 -12.37
C ALA A 317 -17.33 11.41 -12.63
N ASP A 318 -17.31 12.25 -11.58
CA ASP A 318 -17.55 13.70 -11.67
C ASP A 318 -16.54 14.45 -10.79
N LEU A 319 -15.38 14.78 -11.39
CA LEU A 319 -14.25 15.34 -10.67
C LEU A 319 -14.33 16.88 -10.60
N THR A 320 -14.73 17.36 -9.45
CA THR A 320 -14.77 18.78 -9.08
C THR A 320 -13.91 19.03 -7.84
N ASP A 321 -13.70 20.31 -7.47
CA ASP A 321 -13.02 20.65 -6.21
C ASP A 321 -13.78 20.13 -5.00
N ASP A 322 -15.11 20.11 -5.03
CA ASP A 322 -15.95 19.63 -3.94
C ASP A 322 -15.92 18.12 -3.84
N SER A 323 -16.11 17.40 -4.96
CA SER A 323 -16.07 15.93 -4.94
C SER A 323 -14.68 15.40 -4.57
N ALA A 324 -13.59 16.07 -5.00
CA ALA A 324 -12.24 15.73 -4.60
C ALA A 324 -12.00 15.97 -3.10
N ALA A 325 -12.53 17.08 -2.55
CA ALA A 325 -12.43 17.38 -1.12
C ALA A 325 -13.19 16.35 -0.28
N GLU A 326 -14.44 16.03 -0.63
CA GLU A 326 -15.26 15.02 0.04
C GLU A 326 -14.57 13.64 0.02
N ALA A 327 -14.04 13.21 -1.12
CA ALA A 327 -13.30 11.96 -1.23
C ALA A 327 -12.07 11.96 -0.31
N SER A 328 -11.28 13.04 -0.30
CA SER A 328 -10.09 13.16 0.57
C SER A 328 -10.47 13.12 2.06
N ILE A 329 -11.55 13.78 2.48
CA ILE A 329 -12.01 13.78 3.88
C ILE A 329 -12.56 12.41 4.28
N ALA A 330 -13.33 11.74 3.41
CA ALA A 330 -13.82 10.39 3.66
C ALA A 330 -12.66 9.39 3.81
N VAL A 331 -11.65 9.48 2.95
CA VAL A 331 -10.45 8.64 3.04
C VAL A 331 -9.63 8.96 4.29
N ALA A 332 -9.49 10.25 4.65
CA ALA A 332 -8.81 10.66 5.88
C ALA A 332 -9.49 10.06 7.13
N ALA A 333 -10.83 10.04 7.17
CA ALA A 333 -11.59 9.44 8.27
C ALA A 333 -11.37 7.92 8.34
N ALA A 334 -11.47 7.21 7.20
CA ALA A 334 -11.21 5.78 7.13
C ALA A 334 -9.78 5.45 7.58
N LYS A 335 -8.78 6.19 7.09
CA LYS A 335 -7.37 6.00 7.44
C LYS A 335 -7.10 6.23 8.92
N ALA A 336 -7.60 7.34 9.48
CA ALA A 336 -7.38 7.66 10.90
C ALA A 336 -8.00 6.60 11.82
N HIS A 337 -9.22 6.13 11.50
CA HIS A 337 -9.91 5.09 12.27
C HIS A 337 -9.22 3.73 12.13
N ALA A 338 -8.93 3.29 10.90
CA ALA A 338 -8.31 2.00 10.63
C ALA A 338 -6.91 1.89 11.27
N ALA A 339 -6.10 2.96 11.21
CA ALA A 339 -4.78 3.00 11.83
C ALA A 339 -4.84 2.83 13.36
N ALA A 340 -5.78 3.50 14.03
CA ALA A 340 -5.99 3.35 15.47
C ALA A 340 -6.47 1.92 15.81
N THR A 341 -7.43 1.43 15.04
CA THR A 341 -8.02 0.09 15.24
C THR A 341 -6.98 -1.03 15.02
N ALA A 342 -6.12 -0.91 14.00
CA ALA A 342 -5.09 -1.91 13.72
C ALA A 342 -4.13 -2.09 14.91
N VAL A 343 -3.66 -0.98 15.48
CA VAL A 343 -2.74 -1.02 16.63
C VAL A 343 -3.45 -1.55 17.89
N GLU A 344 -4.70 -1.12 18.13
CA GLU A 344 -5.49 -1.56 19.28
C GLU A 344 -5.79 -3.06 19.23
N VAL A 345 -6.34 -3.54 18.11
CA VAL A 345 -6.73 -4.96 17.96
C VAL A 345 -5.51 -5.86 18.02
N ALA A 346 -4.41 -5.48 17.34
CA ALA A 346 -3.17 -6.25 17.38
C ALA A 346 -2.49 -6.24 18.76
N GLY A 347 -2.68 -5.20 19.57
CA GLY A 347 -2.26 -5.15 20.98
C GLY A 347 -3.16 -6.00 21.87
N ALA A 348 -4.48 -5.89 21.72
CA ALA A 348 -5.46 -6.65 22.48
C ALA A 348 -5.39 -8.17 22.24
N LEU A 349 -4.79 -8.61 21.12
CA LEU A 349 -4.52 -10.04 20.87
C LEU A 349 -3.81 -10.68 22.07
N PHE A 350 -2.82 -10.01 22.68
CA PHE A 350 -2.08 -10.56 23.82
C PHE A 350 -2.92 -10.55 25.10
N GLU A 351 -3.75 -9.55 25.29
CA GLU A 351 -4.70 -9.45 26.40
C GLU A 351 -5.66 -10.65 26.43
N VAL A 352 -6.30 -10.93 25.29
CA VAL A 352 -7.30 -12.00 25.20
C VAL A 352 -6.68 -13.41 25.11
N ALA A 353 -5.50 -13.53 24.52
CA ALA A 353 -4.84 -14.84 24.31
C ALA A 353 -3.95 -15.27 25.48
N GLY A 354 -3.63 -14.35 26.41
CA GLY A 354 -2.85 -14.62 27.62
C GLY A 354 -1.35 -14.80 27.36
N THR A 355 -0.59 -15.07 28.43
CA THR A 355 0.89 -15.05 28.44
C THR A 355 1.54 -15.91 27.37
N ARG A 356 0.93 -17.04 27.00
CA ARG A 356 1.47 -17.94 25.97
C ARG A 356 1.57 -17.29 24.60
N SER A 357 0.67 -16.34 24.30
CA SER A 357 0.67 -15.61 23.01
C SER A 357 1.93 -14.78 22.80
N ALA A 358 2.63 -14.41 23.88
CA ALA A 358 3.85 -13.60 23.83
C ALA A 358 5.13 -14.40 23.50
N LEU A 359 5.03 -15.71 23.28
CA LEU A 359 6.19 -16.52 22.91
C LEU A 359 6.67 -16.17 21.49
N ASN A 360 7.96 -15.90 21.34
CA ASN A 360 8.58 -15.60 20.05
C ASN A 360 8.34 -16.69 19.00
N SER A 361 8.31 -17.96 19.41
CA SER A 361 8.08 -19.12 18.53
C SER A 361 6.69 -19.13 17.87
N LEU A 362 5.71 -18.40 18.42
CA LEU A 362 4.38 -18.24 17.85
C LEU A 362 4.28 -17.06 16.89
N ASN A 363 5.21 -16.12 17.00
CA ASN A 363 5.31 -14.92 16.17
C ASN A 363 3.99 -14.12 16.03
N LEU A 364 3.09 -14.19 17.03
CA LEU A 364 1.84 -13.44 17.03
C LEU A 364 2.07 -11.93 17.12
N HIS A 365 3.19 -11.53 17.71
CA HIS A 365 3.61 -10.13 17.79
C HIS A 365 3.85 -9.48 16.40
N ARG A 366 3.93 -10.27 15.31
CA ARG A 366 4.04 -9.70 13.96
C ARG A 366 2.87 -8.77 13.65
N HIS A 367 1.64 -9.11 14.05
CA HIS A 367 0.47 -8.26 13.82
C HIS A 367 0.63 -6.87 14.41
N TRP A 368 1.11 -6.78 15.67
CA TRP A 368 1.34 -5.47 16.30
C TRP A 368 2.53 -4.73 15.67
N ARG A 369 3.62 -5.43 15.34
CA ARG A 369 4.78 -4.83 14.69
C ARG A 369 4.42 -4.28 13.30
N ASP A 370 3.66 -5.04 12.52
CA ASP A 370 3.20 -4.65 11.19
C ASP A 370 2.23 -3.46 11.27
N ALA A 371 1.24 -3.51 12.15
CA ALA A 371 0.34 -2.39 12.39
C ALA A 371 1.11 -1.14 12.81
N ARG A 372 2.04 -1.27 13.78
CA ARG A 372 2.79 -0.12 14.29
C ARG A 372 3.67 0.52 13.22
N ILE A 373 4.39 -0.26 12.42
CA ILE A 373 5.20 0.26 11.32
C ILE A 373 4.33 0.90 10.25
N HIS A 374 3.25 0.25 9.79
CA HIS A 374 2.41 0.76 8.72
C HIS A 374 1.74 2.09 9.11
N THR A 375 1.26 2.22 10.34
CA THR A 375 0.62 3.45 10.83
C THR A 375 1.59 4.63 11.03
N LEU A 376 2.90 4.43 10.88
CA LEU A 376 3.92 5.49 10.89
C LEU A 376 4.22 6.05 9.48
N HIS A 377 3.61 5.50 8.43
CA HIS A 377 3.80 5.97 7.06
C HIS A 377 3.53 7.47 6.92
N ASP A 378 2.46 7.95 7.56
CA ASP A 378 2.14 9.37 7.70
C ASP A 378 1.33 9.64 8.98
N PRO A 379 1.41 10.85 9.55
CA PRO A 379 0.85 11.11 10.87
C PRO A 379 -0.68 11.26 10.84
N SER A 380 -1.42 10.27 11.35
CA SER A 380 -2.89 10.26 11.42
C SER A 380 -3.49 11.49 12.11
N ARG A 381 -2.75 12.15 13.03
CA ARG A 381 -3.19 13.41 13.66
C ARG A 381 -3.47 14.53 12.66
N TRP A 382 -2.77 14.56 11.52
CA TRP A 382 -3.03 15.54 10.47
C TRP A 382 -4.30 15.23 9.68
N LYS A 383 -4.66 13.94 9.52
CA LYS A 383 -5.95 13.54 8.94
C LYS A 383 -7.11 14.10 9.78
N ILE A 384 -7.04 13.86 11.09
CA ILE A 384 -8.05 14.36 12.05
C ILE A 384 -8.13 15.90 12.02
N GLN A 385 -6.99 16.58 11.95
CA GLN A 385 -6.92 18.03 11.87
C GLN A 385 -7.58 18.58 10.58
N HIS A 386 -7.37 17.91 9.43
CA HIS A 386 -8.01 18.31 8.18
C HIS A 386 -9.53 18.06 8.20
N ILE A 387 -9.98 16.93 8.77
CA ILE A 387 -11.40 16.66 9.01
C ILE A 387 -12.03 17.76 9.88
N GLY A 388 -11.39 18.10 10.99
CA GLY A 388 -11.86 19.14 11.88
C GLY A 388 -12.00 20.51 11.21
N ARG A 389 -11.00 20.93 10.42
CA ARG A 389 -11.07 22.18 9.65
C ARG A 389 -12.19 22.16 8.59
N TYR A 390 -12.39 21.02 7.95
CA TYR A 390 -13.45 20.88 6.95
C TYR A 390 -14.82 21.00 7.60
N VAL A 391 -15.08 20.30 8.71
CA VAL A 391 -16.36 20.30 9.41
C VAL A 391 -16.65 21.67 10.07
N LEU A 392 -15.64 22.28 10.70
CA LEU A 392 -15.82 23.50 11.47
C LEU A 392 -15.85 24.75 10.59
N ASN A 393 -14.98 24.83 9.59
CA ASN A 393 -14.71 26.04 8.83
C ASN A 393 -15.00 25.90 7.32
N GLY A 394 -15.42 24.73 6.84
CA GLY A 394 -15.56 24.46 5.41
C GLY A 394 -14.23 24.52 4.64
N THR A 395 -13.08 24.44 5.34
CA THR A 395 -11.76 24.54 4.72
C THR A 395 -11.45 23.26 3.97
N ARG A 396 -11.36 23.33 2.64
CA ARG A 396 -10.99 22.18 1.80
C ARG A 396 -9.57 21.69 2.17
N PRO A 397 -9.31 20.37 2.09
CA PRO A 397 -7.99 19.82 2.31
C PRO A 397 -6.99 20.30 1.25
N PRO A 398 -5.69 20.41 1.59
CA PRO A 398 -4.67 20.79 0.62
C PRO A 398 -4.45 19.71 -0.45
N ARG A 399 -4.07 20.13 -1.65
CA ARG A 399 -3.82 19.23 -2.78
C ARG A 399 -2.39 18.68 -2.74
N HIS A 400 -2.21 17.51 -2.14
CA HIS A 400 -0.93 16.78 -2.14
C HIS A 400 -1.14 15.27 -2.02
N GLY A 401 -0.09 14.46 -2.20
CA GLY A 401 -0.16 12.99 -2.24
C GLY A 401 -0.42 12.30 -0.89
N LEU A 402 -0.48 13.04 0.21
CA LEU A 402 -0.65 12.47 1.56
C LEU A 402 -2.06 12.67 2.13
N LEU A 403 -3.02 13.13 1.29
CA LEU A 403 -4.39 13.38 1.75
C LEU A 403 -5.39 13.15 0.62
#